data_081621eb771c78bbbcdf44053ed6008d
#
_entry.id   081621eb771c78bbbcdf44053ed6008d
#
_cell.length_a   1.000
_cell.length_b   1.000
_cell.length_c   1.000
_cell.angle_alpha   90.00
_cell.angle_beta   90.00
_cell.angle_gamma   90.00
#
_symmetry.space_group_name_H-M   'P 1'
#
loop_
_entity.id
_entity.type
_entity.pdbx_description
1 polymer ?
#
loop_
_entity_poly.entity_id
_entity_poly.type
_entity_poly.pdbx_seq_one_letter_code
_entity_poly.pdbx_strand_id
1 'polypeptide(L)'
;MKDNKVERVRQKAMMFGRQFLQGDDGVFDQALGTHLMSAAMNSHVAGHRERIYGPLETLRLVVGQVLSADRACQDVVGRRLSERIAQGQSASALTTGSYCDARQRLPLAVPVTLGRALGAQLESLAPAQWRWQGRAVKLFDGTIVSMPDTVSNQKAYPQSREQKPGLGFPIARIGALIGLASSAILAHQVVACEGKGTGEQTILAALLDHLNADDVLLADALLATWWIMEGAKRRGADVLMAHDGRRIVDFASGRQLGKHDHVVHWPRPPKPKAMSAEQYARYPDSITMRELEVNGRILVTTMFDPAFAPAETLGALYQMRWNIEVDFRTIKSTLEMDVLRCKSPSMIEKEIAVYFLAYNLVRWAMAKAASLADILPRVLSFTGVKRVLSAFADQLRRASGDAIHNLIATVLQSIAGLRLPHRPDRIEPRAKKRRPKNLPLLTVTRQAARDAIRAQRNLNRVP
;
A
#
# COMPACT_ATOMS: atom_id res chain seq x y z
N MET A 1 -33.06 -11.03 20.33
CA MET A 1 -32.23 -9.83 20.06
C MET A 1 -31.14 -10.03 18.98
N LYS A 2 -30.65 -11.24 18.71
CA LYS A 2 -29.67 -11.52 17.62
C LYS A 2 -30.29 -11.44 16.22
N ASP A 3 -31.51 -11.92 16.03
CA ASP A 3 -32.20 -11.92 14.72
C ASP A 3 -32.49 -10.52 14.15
N ASN A 4 -32.81 -9.55 15.01
CA ASN A 4 -33.13 -8.19 14.58
C ASN A 4 -31.89 -7.41 14.06
N LYS A 5 -30.69 -7.80 14.47
CA LYS A 5 -29.43 -7.19 14.00
C LYS A 5 -29.00 -7.74 12.63
N VAL A 6 -29.23 -9.03 12.41
CA VAL A 6 -28.94 -9.69 11.13
C VAL A 6 -29.91 -9.19 10.05
N GLU A 7 -31.20 -9.05 10.37
CA GLU A 7 -32.21 -8.53 9.45
C GLU A 7 -31.98 -7.05 9.10
N ARG A 8 -31.57 -6.20 10.05
CA ARG A 8 -31.16 -4.81 9.79
C ARG A 8 -29.94 -4.71 8.88
N VAL A 9 -28.94 -5.59 9.07
CA VAL A 9 -27.75 -5.65 8.18
C VAL A 9 -28.18 -6.08 6.79
N ARG A 10 -29.07 -7.06 6.66
CA ARG A 10 -29.61 -7.54 5.40
C ARG A 10 -30.43 -6.48 4.67
N GLN A 11 -31.29 -5.74 5.38
CA GLN A 11 -32.08 -4.64 4.81
C GLN A 11 -31.21 -3.46 4.39
N LYS A 12 -30.19 -3.08 5.19
CA LYS A 12 -29.20 -2.07 4.81
C LYS A 12 -28.37 -2.52 3.62
N ALA A 13 -27.97 -3.80 3.55
CA ALA A 13 -27.25 -4.36 2.40
C ALA A 13 -28.10 -4.34 1.12
N MET A 14 -29.41 -4.65 1.22
CA MET A 14 -30.34 -4.56 0.08
C MET A 14 -30.61 -3.12 -0.35
N MET A 15 -30.75 -2.17 0.57
CA MET A 15 -30.89 -0.75 0.24
C MET A 15 -29.62 -0.19 -0.39
N PHE A 16 -28.45 -0.56 0.12
CA PHE A 16 -27.15 -0.17 -0.45
C PHE A 16 -26.91 -0.80 -1.82
N GLY A 17 -27.30 -2.08 -2.00
CA GLY A 17 -27.30 -2.74 -3.29
C GLY A 17 -28.07 -1.95 -4.35
N ARG A 18 -29.28 -1.48 -4.06
CA ARG A 18 -30.12 -0.70 -4.97
C ARG A 18 -29.54 0.67 -5.33
N GLN A 19 -28.82 1.33 -4.45
CA GLN A 19 -28.18 2.63 -4.71
C GLN A 19 -26.86 2.52 -5.49
N PHE A 20 -26.21 1.36 -5.51
CA PHE A 20 -24.88 1.16 -6.06
C PHE A 20 -24.82 0.55 -7.47
N LEU A 21 -25.95 0.06 -7.99
CA LEU A 21 -25.97 -0.81 -9.16
C LEU A 21 -26.81 -0.21 -10.30
N GLN A 22 -26.29 0.82 -10.91
CA GLN A 22 -26.74 1.27 -12.23
C GLN A 22 -25.86 0.74 -13.38
N GLY A 23 -25.11 -0.39 -13.18
CA GLY A 23 -24.28 -0.99 -14.21
C GLY A 23 -24.05 -2.50 -13.99
N ASP A 24 -23.93 -3.24 -15.08
CA ASP A 24 -23.71 -4.70 -15.17
C ASP A 24 -22.31 -5.20 -14.71
N ASP A 25 -21.59 -4.44 -13.90
CA ASP A 25 -20.17 -4.58 -13.68
C ASP A 25 -19.82 -5.29 -12.37
N GLY A 26 -18.78 -6.14 -12.40
CA GLY A 26 -18.27 -6.87 -11.24
C GLY A 26 -17.67 -5.95 -10.13
N VAL A 27 -17.22 -6.54 -9.01
CA VAL A 27 -16.70 -5.80 -7.83
C VAL A 27 -15.59 -4.79 -8.19
N PHE A 28 -14.79 -5.08 -9.19
CA PHE A 28 -13.75 -4.19 -9.72
C PHE A 28 -14.36 -2.90 -10.30
N ASP A 29 -15.37 -3.06 -11.14
CA ASP A 29 -16.02 -1.95 -11.83
C ASP A 29 -16.91 -1.14 -10.88
N GLN A 30 -17.47 -1.77 -9.88
CA GLN A 30 -18.22 -1.09 -8.81
C GLN A 30 -17.33 -0.24 -7.90
N ALA A 31 -16.14 -0.75 -7.55
CA ALA A 31 -15.19 -0.03 -6.71
C ALA A 31 -14.65 1.22 -7.40
N LEU A 32 -14.37 1.12 -8.70
CA LEU A 32 -13.77 2.20 -9.48
C LEU A 32 -14.79 3.05 -10.22
N GLY A 33 -15.97 2.49 -10.52
CA GLY A 33 -17.00 3.14 -11.34
C GLY A 33 -16.55 3.30 -12.81
N THR A 34 -17.49 3.17 -13.73
CA THR A 34 -17.24 3.26 -15.18
C THR A 34 -16.64 4.62 -15.54
N HIS A 35 -17.11 5.71 -14.90
CA HIS A 35 -16.61 7.07 -15.16
C HIS A 35 -15.12 7.22 -14.81
N LEU A 36 -14.69 6.75 -13.63
CA LEU A 36 -13.30 6.85 -13.19
C LEU A 36 -12.35 6.03 -14.07
N MET A 37 -12.78 4.81 -14.43
CA MET A 37 -12.02 3.95 -15.34
C MET A 37 -11.89 4.56 -16.73
N SER A 38 -13.00 5.06 -17.28
CA SER A 38 -13.00 5.75 -18.59
C SER A 38 -12.15 7.00 -18.55
N ALA A 39 -12.23 7.82 -17.51
CA ALA A 39 -11.41 9.02 -17.36
C ALA A 39 -9.91 8.67 -17.31
N ALA A 40 -9.50 7.66 -16.52
CA ALA A 40 -8.11 7.22 -16.45
C ALA A 40 -7.62 6.66 -17.80
N MET A 41 -8.46 5.89 -18.51
CA MET A 41 -8.10 5.38 -19.82
C MET A 41 -7.96 6.52 -20.85
N ASN A 42 -8.93 7.42 -20.93
CA ASN A 42 -8.90 8.54 -21.90
C ASN A 42 -7.73 9.50 -21.65
N SER A 43 -7.34 9.71 -20.38
CA SER A 43 -6.24 10.60 -20.04
C SER A 43 -4.86 10.02 -20.32
N HIS A 44 -4.71 8.67 -20.28
CA HIS A 44 -3.38 8.05 -20.28
C HIS A 44 -3.17 7.03 -21.42
N VAL A 45 -4.22 6.59 -22.08
CA VAL A 45 -4.12 5.62 -23.19
C VAL A 45 -4.40 6.34 -24.52
N ALA A 46 -3.36 6.47 -25.31
CA ALA A 46 -3.52 6.93 -26.71
C ALA A 46 -4.36 5.93 -27.50
N GLY A 47 -4.88 6.32 -28.68
CA GLY A 47 -5.67 5.48 -29.56
C GLY A 47 -5.09 4.06 -29.69
N HIS A 48 -5.90 3.03 -29.46
CA HIS A 48 -5.49 1.63 -29.49
C HIS A 48 -6.39 0.85 -30.44
N ARG A 49 -5.83 -0.21 -31.00
CA ARG A 49 -6.63 -1.17 -31.79
C ARG A 49 -7.37 -2.10 -30.84
N GLU A 50 -8.64 -2.36 -31.10
CA GLU A 50 -9.36 -3.41 -30.39
C GLU A 50 -8.69 -4.77 -30.63
N ARG A 51 -8.27 -5.39 -29.54
CA ARG A 51 -7.61 -6.70 -29.52
C ARG A 51 -8.13 -7.48 -28.32
N ILE A 52 -7.81 -8.77 -28.24
CA ILE A 52 -8.16 -9.66 -27.13
C ILE A 52 -7.72 -9.06 -25.77
N TYR A 53 -6.56 -8.40 -25.74
CA TYR A 53 -5.99 -7.73 -24.59
C TYR A 53 -5.98 -6.20 -24.80
N GLY A 54 -7.17 -5.59 -24.86
CA GLY A 54 -7.30 -4.13 -24.81
C GLY A 54 -6.84 -3.57 -23.45
N PRO A 55 -6.62 -2.25 -23.31
CA PRO A 55 -6.05 -1.65 -22.10
C PRO A 55 -6.85 -1.94 -20.82
N LEU A 56 -8.17 -1.78 -20.85
CA LEU A 56 -9.04 -2.05 -19.71
C LEU A 56 -9.05 -3.53 -19.35
N GLU A 57 -9.19 -4.40 -20.34
CA GLU A 57 -9.14 -5.84 -20.14
C GLU A 57 -7.79 -6.28 -19.59
N THR A 58 -6.68 -5.72 -20.10
CA THR A 58 -5.34 -5.97 -19.56
C THR A 58 -5.23 -5.57 -18.10
N LEU A 59 -5.76 -4.41 -17.71
CA LEU A 59 -5.77 -3.97 -16.32
C LEU A 59 -6.56 -4.93 -15.43
N ARG A 60 -7.76 -5.34 -15.83
CA ARG A 60 -8.59 -6.32 -15.11
C ARG A 60 -7.85 -7.64 -14.91
N LEU A 61 -7.24 -8.15 -15.97
CA LEU A 61 -6.48 -9.40 -15.92
C LEU A 61 -5.25 -9.31 -15.02
N VAL A 62 -4.49 -8.22 -15.04
CA VAL A 62 -3.30 -8.03 -14.19
C VAL A 62 -3.71 -7.89 -12.72
N VAL A 63 -4.76 -7.17 -12.40
CA VAL A 63 -5.29 -7.09 -11.03
C VAL A 63 -5.79 -8.46 -10.56
N GLY A 64 -6.53 -9.18 -11.41
CA GLY A 64 -6.96 -10.55 -11.13
C GLY A 64 -5.78 -11.50 -10.92
N GLN A 65 -4.68 -11.34 -11.67
CA GLN A 65 -3.44 -12.08 -11.50
C GLN A 65 -2.82 -11.89 -10.11
N VAL A 66 -2.76 -10.64 -9.62
CA VAL A 66 -2.25 -10.33 -8.27
C VAL A 66 -3.12 -10.95 -7.17
N LEU A 67 -4.44 -10.97 -7.36
CA LEU A 67 -5.38 -11.52 -6.38
C LEU A 67 -5.48 -13.04 -6.41
N SER A 68 -5.06 -13.69 -7.49
CA SER A 68 -5.14 -15.15 -7.63
C SER A 68 -4.08 -15.88 -6.77
N ALA A 69 -4.29 -17.18 -6.57
CA ALA A 69 -3.33 -18.05 -5.89
C ALA A 69 -2.11 -18.34 -6.77
N ASP A 70 -2.36 -18.66 -8.06
CA ASP A 70 -1.32 -18.77 -9.07
C ASP A 70 -1.22 -17.46 -9.86
N ARG A 71 -0.10 -16.79 -9.74
CA ARG A 71 0.18 -15.50 -10.41
C ARG A 71 0.97 -15.67 -11.69
N ALA A 72 0.99 -16.87 -12.29
CA ALA A 72 1.61 -17.11 -13.57
C ALA A 72 0.82 -16.45 -14.70
N CYS A 73 1.51 -15.87 -15.68
CA CYS A 73 0.87 -15.35 -16.89
C CYS A 73 0.11 -16.46 -17.64
N GLN A 74 0.59 -17.70 -17.57
CA GLN A 74 -0.04 -18.86 -18.20
C GLN A 74 -1.44 -19.15 -17.64
N ASP A 75 -1.61 -19.03 -16.29
CA ASP A 75 -2.90 -19.20 -15.65
C ASP A 75 -3.91 -18.12 -16.09
N VAL A 76 -3.45 -16.86 -16.19
CA VAL A 76 -4.31 -15.74 -16.69
C VAL A 76 -4.77 -16.00 -18.12
N VAL A 77 -3.86 -16.40 -19.01
CA VAL A 77 -4.17 -16.68 -20.41
C VAL A 77 -5.11 -17.88 -20.53
N GLY A 78 -4.88 -18.93 -19.75
CA GLY A 78 -5.74 -20.11 -19.71
C GLY A 78 -7.17 -19.81 -19.28
N ARG A 79 -7.32 -19.03 -18.19
CA ARG A 79 -8.64 -18.59 -17.71
C ARG A 79 -9.35 -17.71 -18.73
N ARG A 80 -8.63 -16.73 -19.32
CA ARG A 80 -9.22 -15.88 -20.35
C ARG A 80 -9.67 -16.66 -21.60
N LEU A 81 -8.90 -17.66 -22.01
CA LEU A 81 -9.29 -18.54 -23.11
C LEU A 81 -10.58 -19.31 -22.76
N SER A 82 -10.64 -19.91 -21.57
CA SER A 82 -11.84 -20.61 -21.08
C SER A 82 -13.08 -19.72 -21.10
N GLU A 83 -12.95 -18.47 -20.63
CA GLU A 83 -14.04 -17.48 -20.64
C GLU A 83 -14.52 -17.18 -22.07
N ARG A 84 -13.60 -16.94 -23.00
CA ARG A 84 -13.93 -16.67 -24.41
C ARG A 84 -14.69 -17.83 -25.05
N ILE A 85 -14.22 -19.07 -24.83
CA ILE A 85 -14.90 -20.28 -25.32
C ILE A 85 -16.30 -20.38 -24.74
N ALA A 86 -16.47 -20.15 -23.41
CA ALA A 86 -17.76 -20.17 -22.77
C ALA A 86 -18.74 -19.08 -23.28
N GLN A 87 -18.20 -17.99 -23.84
CA GLN A 87 -18.97 -16.91 -24.48
C GLN A 87 -19.19 -17.14 -25.99
N GLY A 88 -18.84 -18.31 -26.53
CA GLY A 88 -18.96 -18.64 -27.96
C GLY A 88 -17.97 -17.89 -28.87
N GLN A 89 -16.93 -17.25 -28.30
CA GLN A 89 -15.91 -16.55 -29.06
C GLN A 89 -14.82 -17.52 -29.54
N SER A 90 -14.12 -17.16 -30.63
CA SER A 90 -13.04 -17.98 -31.17
C SER A 90 -11.92 -18.19 -30.15
N ALA A 91 -11.38 -19.41 -30.13
CA ALA A 91 -10.19 -19.75 -29.33
C ALA A 91 -8.99 -18.89 -29.72
N SER A 92 -8.20 -18.49 -28.75
CA SER A 92 -6.92 -17.81 -28.94
C SER A 92 -5.77 -18.74 -28.54
N ALA A 93 -4.55 -18.41 -28.97
CA ALA A 93 -3.38 -19.18 -28.58
C ALA A 93 -3.13 -19.11 -27.06
N LEU A 94 -2.72 -20.21 -26.47
CA LEU A 94 -2.34 -20.31 -25.05
C LEU A 94 -0.99 -19.67 -24.72
N THR A 95 -0.30 -19.07 -25.71
CA THR A 95 0.99 -18.41 -25.49
C THR A 95 0.83 -17.11 -24.73
N THR A 96 1.74 -16.83 -23.82
CA THR A 96 1.68 -15.64 -22.96
C THR A 96 2.20 -14.35 -23.61
N GLY A 97 2.81 -14.42 -24.80
CA GLY A 97 3.44 -13.29 -25.47
C GLY A 97 2.52 -12.08 -25.65
N SER A 98 1.37 -12.28 -26.28
CA SER A 98 0.40 -11.19 -26.52
C SER A 98 -0.11 -10.52 -25.21
N TYR A 99 -0.27 -11.29 -24.14
CA TYR A 99 -0.64 -10.78 -22.84
C TYR A 99 0.51 -9.99 -22.21
N CYS A 100 1.74 -10.50 -22.26
CA CYS A 100 2.92 -9.80 -21.76
C CYS A 100 3.15 -8.47 -22.50
N ASP A 101 2.99 -8.45 -23.83
CA ASP A 101 3.08 -7.23 -24.64
C ASP A 101 1.98 -6.23 -24.28
N ALA A 102 0.76 -6.69 -24.03
CA ALA A 102 -0.34 -5.83 -23.59
C ALA A 102 -0.02 -5.19 -22.23
N ARG A 103 0.53 -5.96 -21.27
CA ARG A 103 1.01 -5.42 -19.99
C ARG A 103 2.12 -4.37 -20.17
N GLN A 104 3.02 -4.56 -21.12
CA GLN A 104 4.07 -3.57 -21.42
C GLN A 104 3.48 -2.29 -22.01
N ARG A 105 2.50 -2.39 -22.89
CA ARG A 105 1.82 -1.21 -23.48
C ARG A 105 0.94 -0.43 -22.51
N LEU A 106 0.38 -1.09 -21.47
CA LEU A 106 -0.45 -0.40 -20.47
C LEU A 106 0.38 0.69 -19.78
N PRO A 107 0.01 1.99 -19.82
CA PRO A 107 0.76 3.04 -19.16
C PRO A 107 0.77 2.88 -17.63
N LEU A 108 1.91 3.17 -16.99
CA LEU A 108 2.05 3.17 -15.52
C LEU A 108 1.05 4.13 -14.85
N ALA A 109 0.77 5.24 -15.49
CA ALA A 109 -0.15 6.26 -14.97
C ALA A 109 -1.57 5.71 -14.71
N VAL A 110 -2.04 4.71 -15.49
CA VAL A 110 -3.37 4.12 -15.32
C VAL A 110 -3.55 3.49 -13.93
N PRO A 111 -2.78 2.45 -13.53
CA PRO A 111 -2.96 1.86 -12.20
C PRO A 111 -2.60 2.82 -11.07
N VAL A 112 -1.69 3.78 -11.26
CA VAL A 112 -1.36 4.81 -10.26
C VAL A 112 -2.54 5.75 -10.05
N THR A 113 -3.14 6.30 -11.11
CA THR A 113 -4.30 7.20 -11.02
C THR A 113 -5.49 6.50 -10.38
N LEU A 114 -5.81 5.28 -10.82
CA LEU A 114 -6.91 4.51 -10.26
C LEU A 114 -6.68 4.13 -8.79
N GLY A 115 -5.46 3.73 -8.44
CA GLY A 115 -5.09 3.40 -7.05
C GLY A 115 -5.24 4.60 -6.10
N ARG A 116 -4.79 5.78 -6.54
CA ARG A 116 -4.93 7.04 -5.77
C ARG A 116 -6.39 7.47 -5.65
N ALA A 117 -7.14 7.44 -6.73
CA ALA A 117 -8.55 7.82 -6.72
C ALA A 117 -9.38 6.90 -5.82
N LEU A 118 -9.14 5.59 -5.87
CA LEU A 118 -9.79 4.63 -4.98
C LEU A 118 -9.38 4.85 -3.51
N GLY A 119 -8.11 5.14 -3.25
CA GLY A 119 -7.63 5.50 -1.92
C GLY A 119 -8.31 6.76 -1.37
N ALA A 120 -8.39 7.82 -2.17
CA ALA A 120 -9.10 9.05 -1.81
C ALA A 120 -10.60 8.82 -1.55
N GLN A 121 -11.25 8.01 -2.39
CA GLN A 121 -12.64 7.61 -2.20
C GLN A 121 -12.85 6.86 -0.86
N LEU A 122 -11.95 5.94 -0.52
CA LEU A 122 -12.00 5.21 0.76
C LEU A 122 -11.87 6.14 1.96
N GLU A 123 -10.99 7.12 1.90
CA GLU A 123 -10.83 8.13 2.95
C GLU A 123 -12.05 9.04 3.07
N SER A 124 -12.64 9.47 1.93
CA SER A 124 -13.84 10.32 1.96
C SER A 124 -15.07 9.59 2.51
N LEU A 125 -15.18 8.29 2.25
CA LEU A 125 -16.29 7.45 2.73
C LEU A 125 -16.13 6.99 4.18
N ALA A 126 -14.96 7.22 4.82
CA ALA A 126 -14.73 6.85 6.20
C ALA A 126 -15.63 7.70 7.13
N PRO A 127 -16.55 7.09 7.88
CA PRO A 127 -17.45 7.83 8.76
C PRO A 127 -16.69 8.43 9.95
N ALA A 128 -17.28 9.43 10.62
CA ALA A 128 -16.63 10.16 11.70
C ALA A 128 -16.11 9.26 12.84
N GLN A 129 -16.83 8.17 13.17
CA GLN A 129 -16.44 7.23 14.22
C GLN A 129 -15.18 6.40 13.88
N TRP A 130 -14.72 6.37 12.61
CA TRP A 130 -13.46 5.76 12.21
C TRP A 130 -12.28 6.73 12.28
N ARG A 131 -12.55 8.02 12.43
CA ARG A 131 -11.55 9.09 12.43
C ARG A 131 -11.14 9.43 13.87
N TRP A 132 -9.92 9.92 14.01
CA TRP A 132 -9.44 10.40 15.29
C TRP A 132 -9.98 11.81 15.55
N GLN A 133 -10.89 11.95 16.50
CA GLN A 133 -11.56 13.23 16.80
C GLN A 133 -12.13 13.94 15.55
N GLY A 134 -12.69 13.17 14.62
CA GLY A 134 -13.23 13.65 13.35
C GLY A 134 -12.19 13.92 12.25
N ARG A 135 -10.89 13.86 12.56
CA ARG A 135 -9.79 14.13 11.65
C ARG A 135 -9.28 12.86 10.97
N ALA A 136 -8.85 12.99 9.72
CA ALA A 136 -8.17 11.91 9.02
C ALA A 136 -6.72 11.79 9.50
N VAL A 137 -6.30 10.56 9.79
CA VAL A 137 -4.93 10.25 10.20
C VAL A 137 -4.23 9.50 9.08
N LYS A 138 -3.08 9.97 8.67
CA LYS A 138 -2.24 9.37 7.63
C LYS A 138 -0.96 8.85 8.24
N LEU A 139 -0.68 7.59 7.97
CA LEU A 139 0.53 6.89 8.39
C LEU A 139 1.55 6.95 7.25
N PHE A 140 2.81 7.19 7.56
CA PHE A 140 3.90 7.04 6.60
C PHE A 140 4.97 6.09 7.14
N ASP A 141 5.45 5.21 6.27
CA ASP A 141 6.62 4.35 6.53
C ASP A 141 7.21 3.88 5.20
N GLY A 142 8.40 3.28 5.27
CA GLY A 142 9.10 2.66 4.15
C GLY A 142 9.11 1.14 4.23
N THR A 143 9.19 0.49 3.06
CA THR A 143 9.44 -0.95 2.97
C THR A 143 10.35 -1.26 1.80
N ILE A 144 10.97 -2.45 1.80
CA ILE A 144 11.88 -2.92 0.76
C ILE A 144 11.27 -4.13 0.07
N VAL A 145 11.41 -4.21 -1.25
CA VAL A 145 11.03 -5.35 -2.08
C VAL A 145 12.21 -5.77 -2.94
N SER A 146 12.31 -7.08 -3.22
CA SER A 146 13.31 -7.63 -4.12
C SER A 146 12.71 -7.97 -5.48
N MET A 147 13.55 -8.11 -6.50
CA MET A 147 13.12 -8.36 -7.86
C MET A 147 14.11 -9.25 -8.61
N PRO A 148 13.77 -9.79 -9.81
CA PRO A 148 14.65 -10.63 -10.59
C PRO A 148 15.99 -9.97 -10.88
N ASP A 149 17.06 -10.76 -10.74
CA ASP A 149 18.43 -10.35 -11.01
C ASP A 149 18.67 -10.25 -12.54
N THR A 150 18.38 -9.07 -13.08
CA THR A 150 18.67 -8.71 -14.49
C THR A 150 19.58 -7.49 -14.53
N VAL A 151 20.34 -7.33 -15.60
CA VAL A 151 21.24 -6.19 -15.78
C VAL A 151 20.50 -4.86 -15.67
N SER A 152 19.29 -4.76 -16.25
CA SER A 152 18.47 -3.55 -16.20
C SER A 152 17.94 -3.24 -14.78
N ASN A 153 17.50 -4.27 -14.04
CA ASN A 153 17.04 -4.09 -12.68
C ASN A 153 18.20 -3.73 -11.74
N GLN A 154 19.38 -4.38 -11.85
CA GLN A 154 20.58 -4.02 -11.09
C GLN A 154 21.04 -2.58 -11.35
N LYS A 155 20.93 -2.11 -12.60
CA LYS A 155 21.28 -0.73 -12.93
C LYS A 155 20.35 0.29 -12.29
N ALA A 156 19.05 0.03 -12.23
CA ALA A 156 18.05 0.94 -11.67
C ALA A 156 17.87 0.79 -10.14
N TYR A 157 17.97 -0.43 -9.64
CA TYR A 157 17.74 -0.82 -8.25
C TYR A 157 18.87 -1.73 -7.77
N PRO A 158 20.06 -1.20 -7.51
CA PRO A 158 21.22 -2.02 -7.15
C PRO A 158 20.96 -2.91 -5.93
N GLN A 159 21.65 -4.05 -5.87
CA GLN A 159 21.71 -4.87 -4.65
C GLN A 159 22.31 -4.06 -3.48
N SER A 160 22.09 -4.53 -2.24
CA SER A 160 22.72 -3.92 -1.07
C SER A 160 24.25 -4.00 -1.14
N ARG A 161 24.94 -2.91 -0.74
CA ARG A 161 26.40 -2.84 -0.64
C ARG A 161 26.99 -3.77 0.42
N GLU A 162 26.19 -4.18 1.40
CA GLU A 162 26.61 -5.15 2.42
C GLU A 162 26.79 -6.57 1.85
N GLN A 163 26.22 -6.82 0.67
CA GLN A 163 26.35 -8.11 -0.01
C GLN A 163 27.49 -8.08 -1.02
N LYS A 164 28.21 -9.21 -1.13
CA LYS A 164 29.26 -9.36 -2.14
C LYS A 164 28.68 -9.08 -3.56
N PRO A 165 29.40 -8.33 -4.41
CA PRO A 165 28.95 -8.01 -5.76
C PRO A 165 28.51 -9.26 -6.55
N GLY A 166 27.35 -9.18 -7.20
CA GLY A 166 26.78 -10.27 -7.99
C GLY A 166 26.14 -11.42 -7.20
N LEU A 167 26.03 -11.32 -5.88
CA LEU A 167 25.33 -12.32 -5.04
C LEU A 167 23.98 -11.83 -4.52
N GLY A 168 23.75 -10.52 -4.52
CA GLY A 168 22.52 -9.91 -4.07
C GLY A 168 21.49 -9.73 -5.18
N PHE A 169 20.22 -9.76 -4.81
CA PHE A 169 19.14 -9.36 -5.72
C PHE A 169 19.00 -7.85 -5.75
N PRO A 170 18.54 -7.27 -6.89
CA PRO A 170 18.14 -5.88 -6.93
C PRO A 170 17.02 -5.60 -5.94
N ILE A 171 17.08 -4.45 -5.27
CA ILE A 171 16.12 -4.05 -4.22
C ILE A 171 15.61 -2.62 -4.45
N ALA A 172 14.31 -2.43 -4.32
CA ALA A 172 13.67 -1.12 -4.34
C ALA A 172 13.13 -0.78 -2.95
N ARG A 173 13.21 0.50 -2.58
CA ARG A 173 12.52 1.08 -1.42
C ARG A 173 11.22 1.70 -1.88
N ILE A 174 10.16 1.43 -1.14
CA ILE A 174 8.83 1.99 -1.36
C ILE A 174 8.44 2.74 -0.10
N GLY A 175 8.17 4.04 -0.21
CA GLY A 175 7.49 4.77 0.84
C GLY A 175 6.04 4.99 0.47
N ALA A 176 5.12 4.89 1.43
CA ALA A 176 3.70 5.07 1.20
C ALA A 176 3.00 5.85 2.31
N LEU A 177 2.01 6.66 1.90
CA LEU A 177 1.00 7.23 2.79
C LEU A 177 -0.22 6.30 2.82
N ILE A 178 -0.63 5.90 4.01
CA ILE A 178 -1.76 4.97 4.23
C ILE A 178 -2.74 5.61 5.21
N GLY A 179 -4.03 5.62 4.89
CA GLY A 179 -5.07 6.09 5.80
C GLY A 179 -5.21 5.18 7.02
N LEU A 180 -5.24 5.75 8.24
CA LEU A 180 -5.43 4.94 9.45
C LEU A 180 -6.82 4.30 9.49
N ALA A 181 -7.86 5.06 9.13
CA ALA A 181 -9.25 4.61 9.16
C ALA A 181 -9.55 3.51 8.14
N SER A 182 -9.15 3.76 6.89
CA SER A 182 -9.47 2.90 5.74
C SER A 182 -8.45 1.79 5.49
N SER A 183 -7.22 1.96 5.97
CA SER A 183 -6.02 1.20 5.54
C SER A 183 -5.70 1.34 4.05
N ALA A 184 -6.27 2.31 3.35
CA ALA A 184 -6.03 2.51 1.93
C ALA A 184 -4.66 3.14 1.67
N ILE A 185 -3.97 2.71 0.63
CA ILE A 185 -2.79 3.39 0.11
C ILE A 185 -3.26 4.62 -0.65
N LEU A 186 -2.86 5.79 -0.19
CA LEU A 186 -3.25 7.09 -0.73
C LEU A 186 -2.24 7.60 -1.75
N ALA A 187 -0.96 7.42 -1.46
CA ALA A 187 0.15 7.76 -2.33
C ALA A 187 1.37 6.90 -2.03
N HIS A 188 2.25 6.73 -3.00
CA HIS A 188 3.50 6.02 -2.83
C HIS A 188 4.58 6.56 -3.77
N GLN A 189 5.83 6.29 -3.43
CA GLN A 189 6.99 6.53 -4.28
C GLN A 189 7.92 5.32 -4.22
N VAL A 190 8.51 4.97 -5.36
CA VAL A 190 9.47 3.88 -5.51
C VAL A 190 10.83 4.47 -5.86
N VAL A 191 11.87 4.08 -5.13
CA VAL A 191 13.23 4.54 -5.35
C VAL A 191 14.21 3.37 -5.17
N ALA A 192 15.45 3.54 -5.60
CA ALA A 192 16.53 2.62 -5.25
C ALA A 192 16.75 2.63 -3.71
N CYS A 193 17.21 1.53 -3.14
CA CYS A 193 17.51 1.48 -1.71
C CYS A 193 18.74 2.32 -1.33
N GLU A 194 19.64 2.50 -2.28
CA GLU A 194 20.90 3.22 -2.07
C GLU A 194 21.07 4.36 -3.08
N GLY A 195 21.74 5.42 -2.65
CA GLY A 195 22.03 6.59 -3.47
C GLY A 195 21.59 7.89 -2.79
N LYS A 196 21.91 9.02 -3.41
CA LYS A 196 21.44 10.33 -2.94
C LYS A 196 19.94 10.48 -3.22
N GLY A 197 19.19 10.99 -2.23
CA GLY A 197 17.77 11.25 -2.37
C GLY A 197 16.86 10.00 -2.31
N THR A 198 17.40 8.85 -1.87
CA THR A 198 16.64 7.60 -1.75
C THR A 198 16.18 7.29 -0.31
N GLY A 199 16.47 8.20 0.63
CA GLY A 199 16.06 8.06 2.03
C GLY A 199 14.57 8.32 2.25
N GLU A 200 14.01 7.74 3.30
CA GLU A 200 12.60 7.89 3.66
C GLU A 200 12.17 9.33 3.88
N GLN A 201 13.06 10.19 4.41
CA GLN A 201 12.81 11.63 4.52
C GLN A 201 12.55 12.30 3.17
N THR A 202 13.32 11.92 2.13
CA THR A 202 13.14 12.47 0.77
C THR A 202 11.83 11.97 0.17
N ILE A 203 11.50 10.69 0.38
CA ILE A 203 10.24 10.11 -0.08
C ILE A 203 9.06 10.80 0.60
N LEU A 204 9.09 10.94 1.94
CA LEU A 204 8.02 11.61 2.67
C LEU A 204 7.87 13.06 2.23
N ALA A 205 8.98 13.81 2.06
CA ALA A 205 8.94 15.18 1.57
C ALA A 205 8.22 15.31 0.21
N ALA A 206 8.45 14.36 -0.71
CA ALA A 206 7.76 14.32 -2.00
C ALA A 206 6.28 13.90 -1.89
N LEU A 207 5.90 13.21 -0.83
CA LEU A 207 4.52 12.77 -0.60
C LEU A 207 3.70 13.75 0.24
N LEU A 208 4.30 14.78 0.82
CA LEU A 208 3.59 15.80 1.61
C LEU A 208 2.48 16.50 0.82
N ASP A 209 2.59 16.61 -0.52
CA ASP A 209 1.55 17.18 -1.38
C ASP A 209 0.23 16.38 -1.39
N HIS A 210 0.25 15.17 -0.83
CA HIS A 210 -0.94 14.34 -0.64
C HIS A 210 -1.60 14.49 0.73
N LEU A 211 -1.09 15.39 1.60
CA LEU A 211 -1.76 15.80 2.82
C LEU A 211 -2.79 16.89 2.51
N ASN A 212 -3.93 16.81 3.18
CA ASN A 212 -4.94 17.87 3.15
C ASN A 212 -4.86 18.68 4.45
N ALA A 213 -5.50 19.84 4.45
CA ALA A 213 -5.73 20.58 5.68
C ALA A 213 -6.46 19.68 6.70
N ASP A 214 -6.14 19.86 7.98
CA ASP A 214 -6.67 19.10 9.12
C ASP A 214 -6.30 17.59 9.16
N ASP A 215 -5.49 17.08 8.23
CA ASP A 215 -4.91 15.75 8.40
C ASP A 215 -3.94 15.70 9.58
N VAL A 216 -3.77 14.51 10.17
CA VAL A 216 -2.71 14.24 11.16
C VAL A 216 -1.74 13.22 10.57
N LEU A 217 -0.48 13.62 10.37
CA LEU A 217 0.57 12.73 9.88
C LEU A 217 1.29 12.04 11.03
N LEU A 218 1.28 10.71 11.04
CA LEU A 218 2.07 9.87 11.93
C LEU A 218 3.23 9.23 11.18
N ALA A 219 4.44 9.35 11.71
CA ALA A 219 5.61 8.70 11.13
C ALA A 219 6.63 8.32 12.22
N ASP A 220 7.72 7.66 11.82
CA ASP A 220 8.79 7.26 12.70
C ASP A 220 9.61 8.47 13.22
N ALA A 221 10.32 8.25 14.33
CA ALA A 221 11.23 9.20 14.96
C ALA A 221 12.28 9.78 13.99
N LEU A 222 12.86 8.98 13.11
CA LEU A 222 13.85 9.42 12.12
C LEU A 222 13.29 10.46 11.12
N LEU A 223 11.97 10.55 11.01
CA LEU A 223 11.27 11.48 10.14
C LEU A 223 10.85 12.77 10.86
N ALA A 224 11.07 12.86 12.18
CA ALA A 224 10.78 14.04 13.00
C ALA A 224 11.79 15.18 12.75
N THR A 225 11.92 15.58 11.48
CA THR A 225 12.86 16.62 11.06
C THR A 225 12.12 17.95 10.88
N TRP A 226 12.85 19.05 11.10
CA TRP A 226 12.32 20.41 10.93
C TRP A 226 11.64 20.60 9.56
N TRP A 227 12.25 20.05 8.49
CA TRP A 227 11.74 20.17 7.11
C TRP A 227 10.43 19.43 6.87
N ILE A 228 10.25 18.28 7.47
CA ILE A 228 9.00 17.50 7.38
C ILE A 228 7.91 18.18 8.20
N MET A 229 8.22 18.65 9.42
CA MET A 229 7.28 19.38 10.29
C MET A 229 6.77 20.64 9.60
N GLU A 230 7.66 21.48 9.09
CA GLU A 230 7.30 22.70 8.38
C GLU A 230 6.55 22.39 7.07
N GLY A 231 6.98 21.36 6.34
CA GLY A 231 6.32 20.93 5.11
C GLY A 231 4.88 20.49 5.31
N ALA A 232 4.58 19.75 6.38
CA ALA A 232 3.22 19.36 6.76
C ALA A 232 2.39 20.57 7.20
N LYS A 233 2.96 21.43 8.07
CA LYS A 233 2.31 22.65 8.55
C LYS A 233 1.89 23.59 7.41
N ARG A 234 2.72 23.76 6.39
CA ARG A 234 2.38 24.56 5.19
C ARG A 234 1.16 24.05 4.44
N ARG A 235 0.84 22.79 4.60
CA ARG A 235 -0.36 22.15 4.01
C ARG A 235 -1.57 22.16 4.94
N GLY A 236 -1.44 22.79 6.11
CA GLY A 236 -2.48 22.81 7.13
C GLY A 236 -2.65 21.47 7.86
N ALA A 237 -1.69 20.55 7.73
CA ALA A 237 -1.71 19.27 8.40
C ALA A 237 -0.91 19.32 9.70
N ASP A 238 -1.40 18.62 10.73
CA ASP A 238 -0.66 18.39 11.96
C ASP A 238 0.24 17.14 11.84
N VAL A 239 1.22 17.09 12.71
CA VAL A 239 2.14 15.95 12.83
C VAL A 239 2.13 15.38 14.24
N LEU A 240 2.34 14.08 14.35
CA LEU A 240 2.63 13.41 15.62
C LEU A 240 3.68 12.32 15.37
N MET A 241 4.87 12.51 15.93
CA MET A 241 6.01 11.61 15.76
C MET A 241 6.71 11.40 17.10
N ALA A 242 7.50 10.35 17.23
CA ALA A 242 8.42 10.25 18.35
C ALA A 242 9.62 11.19 18.12
N HIS A 243 10.20 11.66 19.20
CA HIS A 243 11.45 12.42 19.18
C HIS A 243 12.61 11.53 18.72
N ASP A 244 13.48 12.03 17.85
CA ASP A 244 14.56 11.25 17.24
C ASP A 244 15.82 11.08 18.10
N GLY A 245 15.81 11.66 19.31
CA GLY A 245 16.94 11.61 20.27
C GLY A 245 18.13 12.52 19.93
N ARG A 246 18.13 13.20 18.78
CA ARG A 246 19.23 14.10 18.37
C ARG A 246 19.13 15.49 18.98
N ARG A 247 17.94 15.89 19.42
CA ARG A 247 17.69 17.11 20.16
C ARG A 247 17.71 16.82 21.65
N ILE A 248 18.25 17.74 22.42
CA ILE A 248 18.10 17.73 23.87
C ILE A 248 16.76 18.37 24.18
N VAL A 249 15.89 17.63 24.87
CA VAL A 249 14.61 18.14 25.38
C VAL A 249 14.81 18.63 26.79
N ASP A 250 14.51 19.90 27.03
CA ASP A 250 14.54 20.52 28.35
C ASP A 250 13.12 20.97 28.73
N PHE A 251 12.42 20.12 29.46
CA PHE A 251 11.05 20.40 29.89
C PHE A 251 10.92 21.58 30.85
N ALA A 252 12.02 22.15 31.35
CA ALA A 252 11.96 23.39 32.14
C ALA A 252 11.88 24.63 31.24
N SER A 253 12.18 24.50 29.93
CA SER A 253 12.14 25.60 28.96
C SER A 253 10.76 25.75 28.29
N GLY A 254 10.56 26.89 27.63
CA GLY A 254 9.37 27.15 26.82
C GLY A 254 8.09 27.37 27.63
N ARG A 255 6.93 27.35 26.94
CA ARG A 255 5.60 27.52 27.56
C ARG A 255 5.08 26.18 28.08
N GLN A 256 4.94 26.07 29.38
CA GLN A 256 4.46 24.86 30.02
C GLN A 256 2.96 24.62 29.76
N LEU A 257 2.60 23.40 29.40
CA LEU A 257 1.20 22.93 29.28
C LEU A 257 0.85 21.92 30.38
N GLY A 258 1.84 21.25 30.96
CA GLY A 258 1.71 20.26 32.00
C GLY A 258 3.06 19.71 32.45
N LYS A 259 3.05 18.69 33.28
CA LYS A 259 4.28 17.99 33.66
C LYS A 259 4.86 17.27 32.44
N HIS A 260 6.10 17.58 32.06
CA HIS A 260 6.75 17.06 30.88
C HIS A 260 5.93 17.26 29.59
N ASP A 261 5.29 18.43 29.47
CA ASP A 261 4.51 18.84 28.33
C ASP A 261 4.67 20.36 28.13
N HIS A 262 5.33 20.77 27.07
CA HIS A 262 5.66 22.17 26.81
C HIS A 262 5.65 22.52 25.32
N VAL A 263 5.57 23.81 25.06
CA VAL A 263 5.68 24.37 23.69
C VAL A 263 6.99 25.13 23.57
N VAL A 264 7.78 24.77 22.57
CA VAL A 264 9.09 25.31 22.28
C VAL A 264 9.20 25.78 20.84
N HIS A 265 10.26 26.55 20.55
CA HIS A 265 10.59 26.95 19.20
C HIS A 265 11.81 26.17 18.72
N TRP A 266 11.65 25.46 17.61
CA TRP A 266 12.75 24.77 16.93
C TRP A 266 13.37 25.72 15.91
N PRO A 267 14.65 26.14 16.08
CA PRO A 267 15.32 27.00 15.14
C PRO A 267 15.50 26.27 13.80
N ARG A 268 15.42 27.06 12.70
CA ARG A 268 15.65 26.53 11.35
C ARG A 268 17.08 25.98 11.23
N PRO A 269 17.26 24.74 10.77
CA PRO A 269 18.58 24.16 10.56
C PRO A 269 19.33 24.90 9.42
N PRO A 270 20.65 24.76 9.34
CA PRO A 270 21.44 25.31 8.24
C PRO A 270 20.89 24.89 6.87
N LYS A 271 21.10 25.76 5.88
CA LYS A 271 20.62 25.55 4.51
C LYS A 271 21.13 24.23 3.93
N PRO A 272 20.25 23.31 3.50
CA PRO A 272 20.64 22.10 2.78
C PRO A 272 21.43 22.42 1.52
N LYS A 273 22.45 21.64 1.20
CA LYS A 273 23.30 21.88 0.00
C LYS A 273 22.49 21.90 -1.31
N ALA A 274 21.42 21.13 -1.40
CA ALA A 274 20.56 21.04 -2.58
C ALA A 274 19.56 22.20 -2.72
N MET A 275 19.42 23.07 -1.70
CA MET A 275 18.43 24.17 -1.68
C MET A 275 19.11 25.49 -2.07
N SER A 276 18.44 26.28 -2.93
CA SER A 276 18.92 27.62 -3.26
C SER A 276 18.75 28.60 -2.07
N ALA A 277 19.50 29.72 -2.07
CA ALA A 277 19.38 30.74 -1.03
C ALA A 277 17.97 31.35 -1.02
N GLU A 278 17.39 31.57 -2.18
CA GLU A 278 16.00 32.11 -2.34
C GLU A 278 14.94 31.15 -1.81
N GLN A 279 15.09 29.85 -2.08
CA GLN A 279 14.20 28.83 -1.53
C GLN A 279 14.32 28.79 0.00
N TYR A 280 15.54 28.85 0.54
CA TYR A 280 15.79 28.84 1.97
C TYR A 280 15.22 30.07 2.68
N ALA A 281 15.33 31.26 2.07
CA ALA A 281 14.80 32.51 2.60
C ALA A 281 13.25 32.52 2.74
N ARG A 282 12.55 31.63 2.03
CA ARG A 282 11.07 31.49 2.13
C ARG A 282 10.62 30.71 3.37
N TYR A 283 11.55 30.12 4.13
CA TYR A 283 11.23 29.39 5.33
C TYR A 283 11.36 30.27 6.58
N PRO A 284 10.52 30.10 7.60
CA PRO A 284 10.60 30.84 8.85
C PRO A 284 11.90 30.51 9.59
N ASP A 285 12.36 31.41 10.45
CA ASP A 285 13.60 31.20 11.24
C ASP A 285 13.42 30.15 12.33
N SER A 286 12.16 29.90 12.73
CA SER A 286 11.81 28.84 13.69
C SER A 286 10.41 28.31 13.42
N ILE A 287 10.14 27.10 13.92
CA ILE A 287 8.80 26.53 14.00
C ILE A 287 8.43 26.26 15.45
N THR A 288 7.17 26.46 15.77
CA THR A 288 6.62 26.10 17.10
C THR A 288 6.28 24.63 17.12
N MET A 289 6.72 23.93 18.16
CA MET A 289 6.49 22.50 18.40
C MET A 289 6.04 22.27 19.83
N ARG A 290 5.20 21.29 20.07
CA ARG A 290 4.89 20.75 21.39
C ARG A 290 5.67 19.47 21.58
N GLU A 291 6.45 19.41 22.65
CA GLU A 291 7.18 18.22 23.10
C GLU A 291 6.52 17.73 24.38
N LEU A 292 6.24 16.44 24.46
CA LEU A 292 5.55 15.85 25.61
C LEU A 292 6.05 14.43 25.86
N GLU A 293 6.10 14.04 27.11
CA GLU A 293 6.47 12.67 27.53
C GLU A 293 5.22 11.87 27.88
N VAL A 294 5.04 10.73 27.21
CA VAL A 294 3.95 9.79 27.47
C VAL A 294 4.51 8.38 27.53
N ASN A 295 4.27 7.69 28.65
CA ASN A 295 4.70 6.30 28.88
C ASN A 295 6.22 6.10 28.62
N GLY A 296 7.04 7.04 29.09
CA GLY A 296 8.51 7.03 28.95
C GLY A 296 9.01 7.29 27.52
N ARG A 297 8.15 7.80 26.62
CA ARG A 297 8.50 8.20 25.28
C ARG A 297 8.22 9.67 25.06
N ILE A 298 9.19 10.38 24.51
CA ILE A 298 8.99 11.78 24.10
C ILE A 298 8.37 11.80 22.70
N LEU A 299 7.24 12.49 22.57
CA LEU A 299 6.54 12.76 21.33
C LEU A 299 6.68 14.23 20.97
N VAL A 300 6.62 14.51 19.67
CA VAL A 300 6.62 15.85 19.10
C VAL A 300 5.40 16.04 18.21
N THR A 301 4.75 17.21 18.33
CA THR A 301 3.51 17.48 17.60
C THR A 301 3.33 18.98 17.33
N THR A 302 2.50 19.30 16.34
CA THR A 302 1.99 20.66 16.08
C THR A 302 0.63 20.93 16.69
N MET A 303 0.04 20.00 17.43
CA MET A 303 -1.24 20.14 18.14
C MET A 303 -0.99 20.74 19.53
N PHE A 304 -1.24 22.05 19.67
CA PHE A 304 -0.81 22.83 20.84
C PHE A 304 -1.85 22.92 21.95
N ASP A 305 -3.12 22.63 21.66
CA ASP A 305 -4.19 22.69 22.66
C ASP A 305 -4.28 21.37 23.44
N PRO A 306 -3.92 21.36 24.75
CA PRO A 306 -3.98 20.17 25.56
C PRO A 306 -5.42 19.71 25.88
N ALA A 307 -6.41 20.60 25.75
CA ALA A 307 -7.82 20.22 25.91
C ALA A 307 -8.32 19.43 24.71
N PHE A 308 -7.92 19.81 23.48
CA PHE A 308 -8.23 19.08 22.28
C PHE A 308 -7.37 17.81 22.11
N ALA A 309 -6.09 17.90 22.41
CA ALA A 309 -5.11 16.82 22.24
C ALA A 309 -4.37 16.53 23.55
N PRO A 310 -5.03 15.87 24.53
CA PRO A 310 -4.42 15.47 25.79
C PRO A 310 -3.23 14.51 25.54
N ALA A 311 -2.23 14.54 26.42
CA ALA A 311 -1.02 13.74 26.30
C ALA A 311 -1.30 12.23 26.13
N GLU A 312 -2.19 11.68 26.95
CA GLU A 312 -2.57 10.25 26.89
C GLU A 312 -3.24 9.90 25.57
N THR A 313 -4.09 10.81 25.05
CA THR A 313 -4.76 10.62 23.76
C THR A 313 -3.76 10.63 22.58
N LEU A 314 -2.76 11.54 22.65
CA LEU A 314 -1.66 11.56 21.67
C LEU A 314 -0.78 10.31 21.78
N GLY A 315 -0.50 9.84 22.99
CA GLY A 315 0.23 8.59 23.23
C GLY A 315 -0.50 7.38 22.63
N ALA A 316 -1.81 7.28 22.84
CA ALA A 316 -2.65 6.23 22.28
C ALA A 316 -2.70 6.32 20.73
N LEU A 317 -2.83 7.53 20.18
CA LEU A 317 -2.81 7.75 18.74
C LEU A 317 -1.46 7.33 18.13
N TYR A 318 -0.34 7.70 18.75
CA TYR A 318 0.99 7.33 18.25
C TYR A 318 1.21 5.82 18.23
N GLN A 319 0.68 5.07 19.18
CA GLN A 319 0.74 3.60 19.16
C GLN A 319 0.07 3.01 17.90
N MET A 320 -0.95 3.68 17.35
CA MET A 320 -1.62 3.25 16.13
C MET A 320 -0.72 3.36 14.89
N ARG A 321 0.42 4.06 14.95
CA ARG A 321 1.44 4.08 13.88
C ARG A 321 1.84 2.65 13.46
N TRP A 322 1.91 1.72 14.40
CA TRP A 322 2.24 0.32 14.12
C TRP A 322 1.33 -0.35 13.07
N ASN A 323 0.15 0.18 12.82
CA ASN A 323 -0.77 -0.37 11.81
C ASN A 323 -0.17 -0.36 10.40
N ILE A 324 0.73 0.58 10.05
CA ILE A 324 1.35 0.60 8.73
C ILE A 324 2.27 -0.61 8.51
N GLU A 325 2.94 -1.09 9.55
CA GLU A 325 3.76 -2.30 9.48
C GLU A 325 2.90 -3.55 9.24
N VAL A 326 1.69 -3.59 9.80
CA VAL A 326 0.69 -4.63 9.54
C VAL A 326 0.19 -4.55 8.10
N ASP A 327 -0.06 -3.35 7.59
CA ASP A 327 -0.50 -3.11 6.21
C ASP A 327 0.58 -3.56 5.21
N PHE A 328 1.84 -3.15 5.40
CA PHE A 328 2.96 -3.62 4.57
C PHE A 328 3.18 -5.13 4.67
N ARG A 329 3.07 -5.72 5.85
CA ARG A 329 3.13 -7.17 6.02
C ARG A 329 2.02 -7.87 5.22
N THR A 330 0.81 -7.34 5.24
CA THR A 330 -0.31 -7.85 4.46
C THR A 330 -0.01 -7.81 2.96
N ILE A 331 0.50 -6.69 2.46
CA ILE A 331 0.87 -6.52 1.05
C ILE A 331 2.02 -7.48 0.67
N LYS A 332 3.05 -7.56 1.50
CA LYS A 332 4.23 -8.40 1.23
C LYS A 332 3.94 -9.90 1.36
N SER A 333 3.20 -10.30 2.39
CA SER A 333 2.99 -11.74 2.68
C SER A 333 1.71 -12.29 2.08
N THR A 334 0.57 -11.58 2.13
CA THR A 334 -0.72 -12.08 1.64
C THR A 334 -0.90 -11.84 0.14
N LEU A 335 -0.42 -10.70 -0.38
CA LEU A 335 -0.34 -10.46 -1.81
C LEU A 335 1.03 -10.86 -2.39
N GLU A 336 2.01 -11.25 -1.56
CA GLU A 336 3.35 -11.75 -1.91
C GLU A 336 4.15 -10.76 -2.80
N MET A 337 4.04 -9.46 -2.47
CA MET A 337 4.79 -8.40 -3.15
C MET A 337 6.26 -8.31 -2.69
N ASP A 338 6.68 -9.05 -1.69
CA ASP A 338 8.07 -9.07 -1.19
C ASP A 338 9.09 -9.48 -2.25
N VAL A 339 8.67 -10.33 -3.21
CA VAL A 339 9.46 -10.73 -4.38
C VAL A 339 8.70 -10.45 -5.66
N LEU A 340 9.04 -9.35 -6.33
CA LEU A 340 8.48 -8.98 -7.62
C LEU A 340 8.93 -9.93 -8.73
N ARG A 341 8.20 -9.99 -9.84
CA ARG A 341 8.42 -10.97 -10.92
C ARG A 341 8.86 -10.35 -12.23
N CYS A 342 8.67 -9.05 -12.41
CA CYS A 342 9.01 -8.35 -13.64
C CYS A 342 10.53 -8.18 -13.81
N LYS A 343 11.00 -8.22 -15.08
CA LYS A 343 12.42 -8.28 -15.43
C LYS A 343 12.99 -6.93 -15.88
N SER A 344 12.20 -5.86 -15.89
CA SER A 344 12.64 -4.52 -16.26
C SER A 344 12.12 -3.47 -15.29
N PRO A 345 12.83 -2.36 -15.07
CA PRO A 345 12.45 -1.31 -14.11
C PRO A 345 11.05 -0.74 -14.34
N SER A 346 10.70 -0.40 -15.58
CA SER A 346 9.39 0.12 -15.92
C SER A 346 8.25 -0.86 -15.62
N MET A 347 8.50 -2.16 -15.77
CA MET A 347 7.52 -3.18 -15.43
C MET A 347 7.48 -3.45 -13.92
N ILE A 348 8.58 -3.27 -13.18
CA ILE A 348 8.63 -3.32 -11.70
C ILE A 348 7.73 -2.24 -11.10
N GLU A 349 7.87 -0.98 -11.54
CA GLU A 349 7.03 0.13 -11.07
C GLU A 349 5.55 -0.11 -11.35
N LYS A 350 5.25 -0.65 -12.54
CA LYS A 350 3.89 -1.00 -12.93
C LYS A 350 3.34 -2.16 -12.10
N GLU A 351 4.14 -3.17 -11.82
CA GLU A 351 3.79 -4.29 -10.97
C GLU A 351 3.44 -3.80 -9.55
N ILE A 352 4.25 -2.91 -8.95
CA ILE A 352 3.99 -2.30 -7.64
C ILE A 352 2.67 -1.52 -7.65
N ALA A 353 2.44 -0.67 -8.67
CA ALA A 353 1.22 0.11 -8.79
C ALA A 353 -0.04 -0.78 -8.87
N VAL A 354 0.05 -1.90 -9.58
CA VAL A 354 -1.05 -2.87 -9.68
C VAL A 354 -1.28 -3.59 -8.34
N TYR A 355 -0.21 -3.94 -7.60
CA TYR A 355 -0.36 -4.50 -6.25
C TYR A 355 -1.10 -3.55 -5.32
N PHE A 356 -0.79 -2.26 -5.37
CA PHE A 356 -1.43 -1.25 -4.54
C PHE A 356 -2.89 -1.01 -4.95
N LEU A 357 -3.18 -1.01 -6.24
CA LEU A 357 -4.55 -0.97 -6.73
C LEU A 357 -5.35 -2.20 -6.25
N ALA A 358 -4.79 -3.41 -6.41
CA ALA A 358 -5.41 -4.64 -5.97
C ALA A 358 -5.63 -4.67 -4.44
N TYR A 359 -4.66 -4.16 -3.68
CA TYR A 359 -4.80 -3.99 -2.23
C TYR A 359 -5.96 -3.06 -1.88
N ASN A 360 -6.03 -1.88 -2.50
CA ASN A 360 -7.11 -0.92 -2.28
C ASN A 360 -8.48 -1.47 -2.66
N LEU A 361 -8.59 -2.31 -3.70
CA LEU A 361 -9.84 -2.99 -4.05
C LEU A 361 -10.34 -3.95 -2.96
N VAL A 362 -9.43 -4.72 -2.36
CA VAL A 362 -9.79 -5.57 -1.21
C VAL A 362 -10.18 -4.71 -0.01
N ARG A 363 -9.46 -3.60 0.26
CA ARG A 363 -9.80 -2.66 1.33
C ARG A 363 -11.16 -1.99 1.09
N TRP A 364 -11.52 -1.72 -0.15
CA TRP A 364 -12.85 -1.21 -0.50
C TRP A 364 -13.95 -2.18 -0.09
N ALA A 365 -13.84 -3.46 -0.42
CA ALA A 365 -14.80 -4.47 0.00
C ALA A 365 -14.87 -4.60 1.54
N MET A 366 -13.72 -4.53 2.23
CA MET A 366 -13.65 -4.50 3.70
C MET A 366 -14.36 -3.29 4.29
N ALA A 367 -14.10 -2.09 3.76
CA ALA A 367 -14.73 -0.84 4.24
C ALA A 367 -16.26 -0.87 4.05
N LYS A 368 -16.73 -1.37 2.90
CA LYS A 368 -18.17 -1.53 2.65
C LYS A 368 -18.82 -2.50 3.64
N ALA A 369 -18.24 -3.69 3.81
CA ALA A 369 -18.73 -4.68 4.76
C ALA A 369 -18.69 -4.16 6.22
N ALA A 370 -17.62 -3.44 6.59
CA ALA A 370 -17.46 -2.84 7.91
C ALA A 370 -18.51 -1.76 8.19
N SER A 371 -18.79 -0.88 7.21
CA SER A 371 -19.84 0.14 7.31
C SER A 371 -21.23 -0.47 7.49
N LEU A 372 -21.54 -1.56 6.76
CA LEU A 372 -22.81 -2.27 6.91
C LEU A 372 -22.98 -2.93 8.29
N ALA A 373 -21.88 -3.39 8.88
CA ALA A 373 -21.87 -4.07 10.18
C ALA A 373 -21.61 -3.14 11.37
N ASP A 374 -21.39 -1.84 11.12
CA ASP A 374 -21.03 -0.82 12.12
C ASP A 374 -19.77 -1.21 12.95
N ILE A 375 -18.70 -1.58 12.24
CA ILE A 375 -17.40 -1.97 12.81
C ILE A 375 -16.26 -1.25 12.08
N LEU A 376 -15.07 -1.29 12.67
CA LEU A 376 -13.86 -0.79 12.01
C LEU A 376 -13.37 -1.77 10.92
N PRO A 377 -12.95 -1.30 9.72
CA PRO A 377 -12.42 -2.17 8.68
C PRO A 377 -11.21 -3.00 9.13
N ARG A 378 -10.39 -2.45 10.05
CA ARG A 378 -9.17 -3.10 10.55
C ARG A 378 -9.42 -4.34 11.41
N VAL A 379 -10.65 -4.55 11.93
CA VAL A 379 -10.98 -5.79 12.65
C VAL A 379 -11.28 -6.96 11.73
N LEU A 380 -11.37 -6.73 10.42
CA LEU A 380 -11.63 -7.77 9.42
C LEU A 380 -10.33 -8.42 8.94
N SER A 381 -10.40 -9.71 8.63
CA SER A 381 -9.27 -10.48 8.09
C SER A 381 -9.08 -10.21 6.59
N PHE A 382 -8.03 -9.51 6.21
CA PHE A 382 -7.67 -9.27 4.81
C PHE A 382 -7.53 -10.57 4.01
N THR A 383 -6.84 -11.57 4.58
CA THR A 383 -6.67 -12.89 3.93
C THR A 383 -8.02 -13.59 3.72
N GLY A 384 -8.91 -13.54 4.72
CA GLY A 384 -10.25 -14.09 4.61
C GLY A 384 -11.06 -13.39 3.52
N VAL A 385 -11.02 -12.06 3.48
CA VAL A 385 -11.73 -11.25 2.46
C VAL A 385 -11.19 -11.56 1.05
N LYS A 386 -9.85 -11.60 0.86
CA LYS A 386 -9.25 -11.99 -0.42
C LYS A 386 -9.78 -13.37 -0.89
N ARG A 387 -9.87 -14.35 0.03
CA ARG A 387 -10.39 -15.69 -0.31
C ARG A 387 -11.86 -15.67 -0.71
N VAL A 388 -12.70 -14.93 0.02
CA VAL A 388 -14.12 -14.77 -0.33
C VAL A 388 -14.26 -14.11 -1.69
N LEU A 389 -13.58 -12.99 -1.96
CA LEU A 389 -13.62 -12.32 -3.25
C LEU A 389 -13.16 -13.24 -4.39
N SER A 390 -12.10 -14.04 -4.18
CA SER A 390 -11.64 -15.03 -5.16
C SER A 390 -12.63 -16.15 -5.38
N ALA A 391 -13.30 -16.65 -4.33
CA ALA A 391 -14.29 -17.73 -4.43
C ALA A 391 -15.55 -17.30 -5.19
N PHE A 392 -15.97 -16.04 -5.03
CA PHE A 392 -17.16 -15.51 -5.69
C PHE A 392 -16.87 -14.80 -7.03
N ALA A 393 -15.60 -14.72 -7.46
CA ALA A 393 -15.21 -13.94 -8.62
C ALA A 393 -15.95 -14.36 -9.92
N ASP A 394 -16.12 -15.65 -10.15
CA ASP A 394 -16.78 -16.17 -11.36
C ASP A 394 -18.29 -15.92 -11.32
N GLN A 395 -18.92 -16.12 -10.17
CA GLN A 395 -20.33 -15.84 -9.97
C GLN A 395 -20.64 -14.34 -10.12
N LEU A 396 -19.80 -13.48 -9.55
CA LEU A 396 -19.94 -12.03 -9.67
C LEU A 396 -19.80 -11.54 -11.11
N ARG A 397 -18.98 -12.20 -11.93
CA ARG A 397 -18.84 -11.85 -13.36
C ARG A 397 -19.99 -12.32 -14.23
N ARG A 398 -20.70 -13.37 -13.83
CA ARG A 398 -21.80 -13.97 -14.62
C ARG A 398 -23.17 -13.49 -14.18
N ALA A 399 -23.27 -12.94 -12.98
CA ALA A 399 -24.54 -12.44 -12.45
C ALA A 399 -24.90 -11.09 -13.09
N SER A 400 -26.18 -10.91 -13.41
CA SER A 400 -26.75 -9.68 -13.96
C SER A 400 -28.10 -9.37 -13.31
N GLY A 401 -28.59 -8.16 -13.48
CA GLY A 401 -29.86 -7.72 -12.91
C GLY A 401 -29.93 -7.90 -11.39
N ASP A 402 -31.07 -8.37 -10.86
CA ASP A 402 -31.25 -8.54 -9.42
C ASP A 402 -30.36 -9.61 -8.78
N ALA A 403 -29.87 -10.57 -9.56
CA ALA A 403 -29.01 -11.65 -9.07
C ALA A 403 -27.65 -11.12 -8.59
N ILE A 404 -27.07 -10.13 -9.27
CA ILE A 404 -25.80 -9.54 -8.85
C ILE A 404 -25.95 -8.77 -7.54
N HIS A 405 -27.08 -8.10 -7.31
CA HIS A 405 -27.36 -7.36 -6.08
C HIS A 405 -27.40 -8.29 -4.86
N ASN A 406 -28.14 -9.39 -4.99
CA ASN A 406 -28.26 -10.40 -3.95
C ASN A 406 -26.90 -11.06 -3.65
N LEU A 407 -26.12 -11.34 -4.70
CA LEU A 407 -24.81 -11.94 -4.58
C LEU A 407 -23.84 -11.01 -3.85
N ILE A 408 -23.80 -9.72 -4.20
CA ILE A 408 -22.95 -8.73 -3.52
C ILE A 408 -23.35 -8.56 -2.06
N ALA A 409 -24.66 -8.50 -1.77
CA ALA A 409 -25.12 -8.44 -0.39
C ALA A 409 -24.64 -9.65 0.42
N THR A 410 -24.72 -10.85 -0.17
CA THR A 410 -24.22 -12.09 0.44
C THR A 410 -22.71 -12.07 0.65
N VAL A 411 -21.93 -11.58 -0.33
CA VAL A 411 -20.47 -11.44 -0.23
C VAL A 411 -20.10 -10.45 0.88
N LEU A 412 -20.73 -9.28 0.93
CA LEU A 412 -20.43 -8.28 1.97
C LEU A 412 -20.82 -8.76 3.37
N GLN A 413 -21.93 -9.48 3.51
CA GLN A 413 -22.33 -10.10 4.77
C GLN A 413 -21.32 -11.18 5.21
N SER A 414 -20.86 -12.01 4.28
CA SER A 414 -19.82 -13.00 4.54
C SER A 414 -18.52 -12.34 4.99
N ILE A 415 -18.13 -11.25 4.33
CA ILE A 415 -16.94 -10.47 4.70
C ILE A 415 -17.07 -9.88 6.11
N ALA A 416 -18.22 -9.32 6.49
CA ALA A 416 -18.48 -8.75 7.80
C ALA A 416 -18.31 -9.77 8.94
N GLY A 417 -18.50 -11.06 8.66
CA GLY A 417 -18.28 -12.17 9.60
C GLY A 417 -16.79 -12.55 9.78
N LEU A 418 -15.89 -12.13 8.90
CA LEU A 418 -14.48 -12.53 8.91
C LEU A 418 -13.65 -11.68 9.89
N ARG A 419 -14.02 -11.68 11.16
CA ARG A 419 -13.35 -10.87 12.20
C ARG A 419 -12.04 -11.53 12.65
N LEU A 420 -11.03 -10.71 12.87
CA LEU A 420 -9.79 -11.14 13.53
C LEU A 420 -10.09 -11.47 14.99
N PRO A 421 -9.59 -12.60 15.51
CA PRO A 421 -9.75 -12.93 16.91
C PRO A 421 -8.98 -11.94 17.79
N HIS A 422 -9.64 -11.43 18.83
CA HIS A 422 -8.98 -10.65 19.86
C HIS A 422 -8.10 -11.58 20.73
N ARG A 423 -6.79 -11.34 20.75
CA ARG A 423 -5.82 -12.16 21.49
C ARG A 423 -4.83 -11.25 22.21
N PRO A 424 -5.26 -10.55 23.30
CA PRO A 424 -4.44 -9.52 23.95
C PRO A 424 -3.16 -10.11 24.59
N ASP A 425 -3.24 -11.36 25.08
CA ASP A 425 -2.13 -11.99 25.83
C ASP A 425 -1.24 -12.87 24.95
N ARG A 426 -1.39 -12.77 23.61
CA ARG A 426 -0.57 -13.59 22.71
C ARG A 426 0.85 -13.05 22.64
N ILE A 427 1.78 -13.80 23.23
CA ILE A 427 3.22 -13.57 23.12
C ILE A 427 3.80 -14.61 22.16
N GLU A 428 4.38 -14.17 21.05
CA GLU A 428 5.03 -15.04 20.07
C GLU A 428 6.53 -14.73 19.99
N PRO A 429 7.40 -15.74 20.18
CA PRO A 429 8.84 -15.51 20.01
C PRO A 429 9.14 -15.13 18.55
N ARG A 430 9.96 -14.10 18.35
CA ARG A 430 10.42 -13.68 17.01
C ARG A 430 11.50 -14.64 16.46
N ALA A 431 11.28 -15.95 16.61
CA ALA A 431 12.19 -16.99 16.17
C ALA A 431 11.45 -18.04 15.34
N LYS A 432 12.11 -18.58 14.32
CA LYS A 432 11.60 -19.67 13.50
C LYS A 432 12.48 -20.89 13.65
N LYS A 433 11.86 -22.08 13.72
CA LYS A 433 12.61 -23.32 13.53
C LYS A 433 13.20 -23.32 12.12
N ARG A 434 14.51 -23.56 12.02
CA ARG A 434 15.20 -23.64 10.73
C ARG A 434 14.74 -24.92 10.02
N ARG A 435 14.26 -24.76 8.79
CA ARG A 435 14.03 -25.92 7.90
C ARG A 435 15.28 -26.15 7.07
N PRO A 436 15.72 -27.40 6.85
CA PRO A 436 16.78 -27.71 5.89
C PRO A 436 16.44 -27.14 4.53
N LYS A 437 17.45 -26.60 3.83
CA LYS A 437 17.32 -26.14 2.44
C LYS A 437 17.83 -27.26 1.54
N ASN A 438 17.12 -27.52 0.43
CA ASN A 438 17.50 -28.56 -0.53
C ASN A 438 18.83 -28.25 -1.25
N LEU A 439 19.21 -26.96 -1.33
CA LEU A 439 20.43 -26.53 -2.00
C LEU A 439 21.19 -25.55 -1.08
N PRO A 440 22.54 -25.60 -1.09
CA PRO A 440 23.37 -24.64 -0.38
C PRO A 440 23.22 -23.23 -0.98
N LEU A 441 23.57 -22.21 -0.19
CA LEU A 441 23.64 -20.85 -0.68
C LEU A 441 24.81 -20.70 -1.66
N LEU A 442 24.62 -19.92 -2.72
CA LEU A 442 25.69 -19.54 -3.61
C LEU A 442 26.68 -18.66 -2.86
N THR A 443 27.96 -19.04 -2.91
CA THR A 443 29.10 -18.29 -2.34
C THR A 443 29.89 -17.54 -3.41
N VAL A 444 29.59 -17.82 -4.69
CA VAL A 444 30.15 -17.17 -5.87
C VAL A 444 29.00 -16.76 -6.80
N THR A 445 29.28 -15.92 -7.79
CA THR A 445 28.23 -15.52 -8.75
C THR A 445 27.65 -16.74 -9.47
N ARG A 446 26.39 -16.64 -9.89
CA ARG A 446 25.72 -17.74 -10.63
C ARG A 446 26.45 -18.11 -11.90
N GLN A 447 27.09 -17.14 -12.58
CA GLN A 447 27.87 -17.40 -13.78
C GLN A 447 29.14 -18.21 -13.43
N ALA A 448 29.89 -17.79 -12.42
CA ALA A 448 31.07 -18.53 -11.95
C ALA A 448 30.73 -19.96 -11.52
N ALA A 449 29.60 -20.17 -10.81
CA ALA A 449 29.13 -21.49 -10.44
C ALA A 449 28.81 -22.36 -11.68
N ARG A 450 28.17 -21.78 -12.72
CA ARG A 450 27.91 -22.49 -13.99
C ARG A 450 29.18 -22.88 -14.71
N ASP A 451 30.15 -21.98 -14.74
CA ASP A 451 31.43 -22.23 -15.42
C ASP A 451 32.23 -23.31 -14.72
N ALA A 452 32.23 -23.33 -13.39
CA ALA A 452 32.82 -24.40 -12.59
C ALA A 452 32.19 -25.78 -12.90
N ILE A 453 30.84 -25.85 -13.00
CA ILE A 453 30.12 -27.09 -13.36
C ILE A 453 30.48 -27.52 -14.78
N ARG A 454 30.58 -26.60 -15.71
CA ARG A 454 30.97 -26.90 -17.13
C ARG A 454 32.39 -27.42 -17.19
N ALA A 455 33.33 -26.80 -16.48
CA ALA A 455 34.72 -27.26 -16.40
C ALA A 455 34.80 -28.68 -15.82
N GLN A 456 34.11 -29.00 -14.73
CA GLN A 456 34.05 -30.35 -14.19
C GLN A 456 33.47 -31.37 -15.17
N ARG A 457 32.36 -31.02 -15.88
CA ARG A 457 31.77 -31.91 -16.90
C ARG A 457 32.68 -32.18 -18.06
N ASN A 458 33.50 -31.22 -18.44
CA ASN A 458 34.48 -31.37 -19.53
C ASN A 458 35.67 -32.26 -19.09
N LEU A 459 36.12 -32.11 -17.82
CA LEU A 459 37.13 -32.98 -17.24
C LEU A 459 36.67 -34.46 -17.17
N ASN A 460 35.40 -34.71 -16.87
CA ASN A 460 34.82 -36.06 -16.80
C ASN A 460 34.46 -36.62 -18.20
N ARG A 461 34.69 -35.92 -19.30
CA ARG A 461 34.46 -36.34 -20.68
C ARG A 461 35.75 -36.60 -21.46
N VAL A 462 36.90 -36.43 -20.84
CA VAL A 462 38.19 -36.87 -21.42
C VAL A 462 38.32 -38.35 -21.11
N PRO A 463 38.47 -39.22 -22.16
CA PRO A 463 38.55 -40.68 -22.01
C PRO A 463 39.78 -41.12 -21.26
#